data_807964e67743e36aa77f7c02dbbaf99a
#
_entry.id   807964e67743e36aa77f7c02dbbaf99a
#
_cell.length_a   1.000
_cell.length_b   1.000
_cell.length_c   1.000
_cell.angle_alpha   90.00
_cell.angle_beta   90.00
_cell.angle_gamma   90.00
#
_symmetry.space_group_name_H-M   'P 1'
#
loop_
_entity.id
_entity.type
_entity.pdbx_description
1 polymer ?
#
loop_
_entity_poly.entity_id
_entity_poly.type
_entity_poly.pdbx_seq_one_letter_code
_entity_poly.pdbx_strand_id
1 'polypeptide(L)'
;MKLSLFKLVIFLSLSAFSFLKANHDRTRPNIILIMVDDMGYSDIGCYGGEVKTPNLDKIAENGLRFKQFYNTAKCHTTRAELLTGNYAYSVGDHNMEHGATFGEVLREVGYRTLISGKWHQRPLPTTRGFDRYYGLADGCCNFFNPGVEAREGEGLPGRKGQNRLRRWAIEDKVIMGY
;
A
#
# COMPACT_ATOMS: atom_id res chain seq x y z
N MET A 1 53.84 20.67 -29.18
CA MET A 1 53.74 20.65 -27.69
C MET A 1 52.35 20.98 -27.14
N LYS A 2 51.54 21.83 -27.79
CA LYS A 2 50.16 22.19 -27.30
C LYS A 2 49.10 21.09 -27.43
N LEU A 3 49.25 20.15 -28.37
CA LEU A 3 48.28 19.07 -28.61
C LEU A 3 48.29 17.95 -27.54
N SER A 4 49.42 17.77 -26.86
CA SER A 4 49.62 16.76 -25.80
C SER A 4 48.92 17.17 -24.49
N LEU A 5 48.96 18.46 -24.16
CA LEU A 5 48.35 18.98 -22.93
C LEU A 5 46.79 18.92 -23.00
N PHE A 6 46.23 19.18 -24.18
CA PHE A 6 44.78 19.12 -24.39
C PHE A 6 44.21 17.70 -24.29
N LYS A 7 44.95 16.71 -24.80
CA LYS A 7 44.57 15.29 -24.68
C LYS A 7 44.66 14.82 -23.21
N LEU A 8 45.63 15.31 -22.46
CA LEU A 8 45.79 14.98 -21.03
C LEU A 8 44.66 15.57 -20.19
N VAL A 9 44.24 16.80 -20.46
CA VAL A 9 43.13 17.44 -19.75
C VAL A 9 41.79 16.75 -20.05
N ILE A 10 41.53 16.33 -21.27
CA ILE A 10 40.33 15.57 -21.62
C ILE A 10 40.33 14.19 -20.95
N PHE A 11 41.46 13.52 -20.90
CA PHE A 11 41.58 12.21 -20.24
C PHE A 11 41.38 12.29 -18.73
N LEU A 12 41.93 13.34 -18.08
CA LEU A 12 41.70 13.60 -16.66
C LEU A 12 40.24 14.01 -16.35
N SER A 13 39.55 14.74 -17.24
CA SER A 13 38.15 15.10 -17.05
C SER A 13 37.21 13.89 -17.25
N LEU A 14 37.51 12.99 -18.20
CA LEU A 14 36.71 11.75 -18.35
C LEU A 14 36.94 10.77 -17.18
N SER A 15 38.14 10.68 -16.63
CA SER A 15 38.41 9.83 -15.48
C SER A 15 37.76 10.39 -14.19
N ALA A 16 37.70 11.70 -14.02
CA ALA A 16 37.01 12.34 -12.90
C ALA A 16 35.48 12.11 -12.96
N PHE A 17 34.89 12.03 -14.15
CA PHE A 17 33.46 11.72 -14.32
C PHE A 17 33.13 10.25 -13.98
N SER A 18 34.09 9.34 -14.09
CA SER A 18 33.89 7.92 -13.71
C SER A 18 33.93 7.69 -12.21
N PHE A 19 34.52 8.60 -11.42
CA PHE A 19 34.55 8.53 -9.95
C PHE A 19 33.30 9.13 -9.27
N LEU A 20 32.44 9.82 -10.04
CA LEU A 20 31.15 10.33 -9.56
C LEU A 20 29.99 9.33 -9.69
N LYS A 21 30.26 8.05 -9.90
CA LYS A 21 29.33 7.01 -9.46
C LYS A 21 29.33 7.06 -7.93
N ALA A 22 28.53 7.97 -7.39
CA ALA A 22 28.20 7.98 -5.99
C ALA A 22 27.88 6.55 -5.59
N ASN A 23 28.65 6.04 -4.65
CA ASN A 23 28.38 4.78 -3.97
C ASN A 23 27.04 4.98 -3.24
N HIS A 24 25.93 4.83 -3.97
CA HIS A 24 24.57 4.94 -3.45
C HIS A 24 24.16 3.58 -2.89
N ASP A 25 25.08 2.98 -2.14
CA ASP A 25 24.79 1.83 -1.29
C ASP A 25 24.15 2.32 0.03
N ARG A 26 23.18 3.22 -0.13
CA ARG A 26 22.23 3.47 0.94
C ARG A 26 21.34 2.25 0.98
N THR A 27 21.54 1.42 1.97
CA THR A 27 20.61 0.35 2.32
C THR A 27 19.23 0.99 2.42
N ARG A 28 18.38 0.68 1.42
CA ARG A 28 17.03 1.23 1.37
C ARG A 28 16.24 0.65 2.54
N PRO A 29 15.57 1.47 3.36
CA PRO A 29 14.82 0.97 4.49
C PRO A 29 13.63 0.12 4.01
N ASN A 30 13.28 -0.89 4.77
CA ASN A 30 11.99 -1.54 4.60
C ASN A 30 10.87 -0.57 5.02
N ILE A 31 9.80 -0.54 4.24
CA ILE A 31 8.63 0.29 4.49
C ILE A 31 7.46 -0.62 4.81
N ILE A 32 6.89 -0.47 6.01
CA ILE A 32 5.71 -1.22 6.43
C ILE A 32 4.58 -0.21 6.66
N LEU A 33 3.53 -0.31 5.85
CA LEU A 33 2.31 0.47 5.99
C LEU A 33 1.20 -0.42 6.55
N ILE A 34 0.69 -0.08 7.73
CA ILE A 34 -0.40 -0.80 8.38
C ILE A 34 -1.64 0.09 8.36
N MET A 35 -2.65 -0.31 7.60
CA MET A 35 -3.93 0.37 7.56
C MET A 35 -4.98 -0.46 8.29
N VAL A 36 -5.54 0.11 9.33
CA VAL A 36 -6.63 -0.52 10.10
C VAL A 36 -7.96 0.02 9.62
N ASP A 37 -8.95 -0.85 9.47
CA ASP A 37 -10.32 -0.50 9.06
C ASP A 37 -11.21 -0.35 10.29
N ASP A 38 -12.09 0.65 10.26
CA ASP A 38 -13.08 0.94 11.32
C ASP A 38 -12.46 1.16 12.73
N MET A 39 -11.22 1.65 12.81
CA MET A 39 -10.58 2.01 14.07
C MET A 39 -10.66 3.53 14.29
N GLY A 40 -11.15 3.93 15.46
CA GLY A 40 -11.22 5.32 15.88
C GLY A 40 -9.90 5.84 16.50
N TYR A 41 -9.79 7.14 16.59
CA TYR A 41 -8.64 7.83 17.17
C TYR A 41 -8.31 7.34 18.60
N SER A 42 -9.33 7.14 19.42
CA SER A 42 -9.21 6.75 20.83
C SER A 42 -9.24 5.23 21.07
N ASP A 43 -9.10 4.41 20.05
CA ASP A 43 -9.15 2.96 20.22
C ASP A 43 -7.81 2.36 20.63
N ILE A 44 -6.70 3.08 20.41
CA ILE A 44 -5.34 2.64 20.76
C ILE A 44 -4.81 3.38 22.00
N GLY A 45 -4.02 2.67 22.81
CA GLY A 45 -3.57 3.13 24.11
C GLY A 45 -2.82 4.46 24.10
N CYS A 46 -1.96 4.70 23.11
CA CYS A 46 -1.18 5.94 23.01
C CYS A 46 -2.01 7.22 22.80
N TYR A 47 -3.30 7.07 22.48
CA TYR A 47 -4.28 8.16 22.41
C TYR A 47 -5.35 8.09 23.50
N GLY A 48 -5.17 7.25 24.50
CA GLY A 48 -6.07 7.11 25.64
C GLY A 48 -7.15 6.04 25.48
N GLY A 49 -6.95 5.08 24.58
CA GLY A 49 -7.85 3.95 24.36
C GLY A 49 -7.92 3.00 25.55
N GLU A 50 -9.07 2.36 25.72
CA GLU A 50 -9.31 1.36 26.76
C GLU A 50 -8.62 0.03 26.48
N VAL A 51 -8.39 -0.27 25.20
CA VAL A 51 -7.73 -1.49 24.74
C VAL A 51 -6.22 -1.36 24.94
N LYS A 52 -5.62 -2.35 25.56
CA LYS A 52 -4.16 -2.40 25.73
C LYS A 52 -3.49 -2.72 24.40
N THR A 53 -2.70 -1.79 23.90
CA THR A 53 -1.98 -1.89 22.62
C THR A 53 -0.46 -1.70 22.79
N PRO A 54 0.23 -2.54 23.60
CA PRO A 54 1.59 -2.25 24.05
C PRO A 54 2.61 -2.14 22.92
N ASN A 55 2.43 -2.87 21.82
CA ASN A 55 3.33 -2.78 20.67
C ASN A 55 3.12 -1.51 19.84
N LEU A 56 1.87 -1.08 19.67
CA LEU A 56 1.56 0.19 19.02
C LEU A 56 2.00 1.37 19.86
N ASP A 57 1.78 1.29 21.18
CA ASP A 57 2.21 2.31 22.13
C ASP A 57 3.74 2.49 22.10
N LYS A 58 4.50 1.39 22.02
CA LYS A 58 5.96 1.41 21.87
C LYS A 58 6.41 2.04 20.55
N ILE A 59 5.70 1.81 19.45
CA ILE A 59 5.96 2.50 18.18
C ILE A 59 5.71 4.00 18.35
N ALA A 60 4.63 4.37 19.00
CA ALA A 60 4.27 5.75 19.24
C ALA A 60 5.24 6.49 20.17
N GLU A 61 5.82 5.81 21.16
CA GLU A 61 6.86 6.34 22.05
C GLU A 61 8.17 6.66 21.33
N ASN A 62 8.52 5.83 20.36
CA ASN A 62 9.78 5.95 19.62
C ASN A 62 9.64 6.62 18.25
N GLY A 63 8.43 7.05 17.89
CA GLY A 63 8.11 7.60 16.58
C GLY A 63 7.36 8.92 16.66
N LEU A 64 6.76 9.28 15.52
CA LEU A 64 5.94 10.47 15.39
C LEU A 64 4.45 10.13 15.58
N ARG A 65 3.78 10.82 16.52
CA ARG A 65 2.34 10.74 16.71
C ARG A 65 1.64 11.96 16.13
N PHE A 66 0.71 11.75 15.21
CA PHE A 66 -0.14 12.81 14.70
C PHE A 66 -1.36 12.99 15.62
N LYS A 67 -1.62 14.20 16.09
CA LYS A 67 -2.83 14.55 16.84
C LYS A 67 -3.98 15.01 15.94
N GLN A 68 -3.65 15.46 14.76
CA GLN A 68 -4.59 15.93 13.74
C GLN A 68 -4.24 15.25 12.42
N PHE A 69 -4.89 14.12 12.17
CA PHE A 69 -4.74 13.36 10.95
C PHE A 69 -6.14 12.94 10.49
N TYR A 70 -6.52 13.40 9.32
CA TYR A 70 -7.88 13.23 8.81
C TYR A 70 -7.87 12.30 7.60
N ASN A 71 -8.90 11.50 7.49
CA ASN A 71 -9.18 10.68 6.33
C ASN A 71 -10.53 11.10 5.71
N THR A 72 -10.94 10.48 4.63
CA THR A 72 -12.22 10.79 3.96
C THR A 72 -13.41 10.02 4.54
N ALA A 73 -13.29 9.41 5.71
CA ALA A 73 -14.32 8.68 6.43
C ALA A 73 -15.04 7.60 5.61
N LYS A 74 -14.43 7.16 4.51
CA LYS A 74 -14.96 6.13 3.63
C LYS A 74 -13.82 5.26 3.13
N CYS A 75 -13.99 3.93 3.28
CA CYS A 75 -12.89 2.98 3.11
C CYS A 75 -12.23 3.03 1.72
N HIS A 76 -12.99 3.05 0.63
CA HIS A 76 -12.39 3.03 -0.70
C HIS A 76 -11.71 4.36 -1.07
N THR A 77 -12.31 5.50 -0.71
CA THR A 77 -11.72 6.82 -0.98
C THR A 77 -10.43 7.02 -0.19
N THR A 78 -10.45 6.74 1.11
CA THR A 78 -9.24 6.80 1.95
C THR A 78 -8.14 5.88 1.41
N ARG A 79 -8.48 4.69 0.93
CA ARG A 79 -7.50 3.77 0.33
C ARG A 79 -6.93 4.31 -0.98
N ALA A 80 -7.76 4.86 -1.85
CA ALA A 80 -7.30 5.49 -3.09
C ALA A 80 -6.35 6.66 -2.80
N GLU A 81 -6.69 7.50 -1.84
CA GLU A 81 -5.85 8.63 -1.42
C GLU A 81 -4.52 8.18 -0.80
N LEU A 82 -4.56 7.20 0.09
CA LEU A 82 -3.36 6.63 0.70
C LEU A 82 -2.43 6.00 -0.34
N LEU A 83 -3.01 5.27 -1.30
CA LEU A 83 -2.25 4.58 -2.34
C LEU A 83 -1.60 5.52 -3.35
N THR A 84 -2.25 6.64 -3.66
CA THR A 84 -1.83 7.54 -4.74
C THR A 84 -1.26 8.88 -4.25
N GLY A 85 -1.46 9.21 -2.97
CA GLY A 85 -1.09 10.53 -2.43
C GLY A 85 -1.91 11.69 -3.00
N ASN A 86 -3.06 11.41 -3.62
CA ASN A 86 -3.94 12.38 -4.25
C ASN A 86 -5.38 12.21 -3.78
N TYR A 87 -6.19 13.26 -3.89
CA TYR A 87 -7.61 13.15 -3.59
C TYR A 87 -8.30 12.12 -4.48
N ALA A 88 -9.16 11.30 -3.89
CA ALA A 88 -9.81 10.18 -4.58
C ALA A 88 -10.50 10.59 -5.87
N TYR A 89 -11.23 11.70 -5.86
CA TYR A 89 -11.92 12.20 -7.05
C TYR A 89 -10.99 12.58 -8.19
N SER A 90 -9.81 13.12 -7.88
CA SER A 90 -8.84 13.51 -8.91
C SER A 90 -8.20 12.32 -9.60
N VAL A 91 -8.16 11.18 -8.94
CA VAL A 91 -7.56 9.95 -9.49
C VAL A 91 -8.59 8.94 -10.01
N GLY A 92 -9.86 9.31 -10.08
CA GLY A 92 -10.92 8.40 -10.57
C GLY A 92 -11.45 7.44 -9.50
N ASP A 93 -11.37 7.83 -8.22
CA ASP A 93 -11.90 7.10 -7.06
C ASP A 93 -11.44 5.63 -7.04
N HIS A 94 -12.37 4.67 -7.07
CA HIS A 94 -12.08 3.24 -7.07
C HIS A 94 -11.16 2.73 -8.18
N ASN A 95 -11.11 3.45 -9.31
CA ASN A 95 -10.34 3.01 -10.47
C ASN A 95 -8.87 3.44 -10.37
N MET A 96 -8.62 4.58 -9.71
CA MET A 96 -7.29 5.20 -9.60
C MET A 96 -6.60 5.39 -10.96
N GLU A 97 -7.38 5.70 -12.02
CA GLU A 97 -6.92 5.74 -13.41
C GLU A 97 -5.93 6.88 -13.67
N HIS A 98 -6.05 7.96 -12.90
CA HIS A 98 -5.30 9.19 -13.11
C HIS A 98 -4.17 9.41 -12.09
N GLY A 99 -3.77 8.36 -11.36
CA GLY A 99 -2.70 8.45 -10.35
C GLY A 99 -1.87 7.18 -10.27
N ALA A 100 -0.56 7.34 -10.16
CA ALA A 100 0.32 6.23 -9.83
C ALA A 100 0.17 5.88 -8.33
N THR A 101 0.20 4.60 -8.01
CA THR A 101 0.26 4.14 -6.63
C THR A 101 1.68 4.17 -6.10
N PHE A 102 1.84 4.24 -4.78
CA PHE A 102 3.17 4.09 -4.19
C PHE A 102 3.82 2.74 -4.51
N GLY A 103 3.01 1.70 -4.76
CA GLY A 103 3.50 0.40 -5.22
C GLY A 103 4.18 0.51 -6.58
N GLU A 104 3.57 1.20 -7.53
CA GLU A 104 4.16 1.47 -8.85
C GLU A 104 5.45 2.28 -8.72
N VAL A 105 5.43 3.37 -7.94
CA VAL A 105 6.60 4.25 -7.76
C VAL A 105 7.76 3.53 -7.06
N LEU A 106 7.51 2.78 -6.00
CA LEU A 106 8.54 2.07 -5.26
C LEU A 106 9.15 0.91 -6.07
N ARG A 107 8.34 0.25 -6.88
CA ARG A 107 8.79 -0.82 -7.75
C ARG A 107 9.78 -0.33 -8.81
N GLU A 108 9.53 0.84 -9.41
CA GLU A 108 10.45 1.48 -10.37
C GLU A 108 11.85 1.74 -9.78
N VAL A 109 11.93 1.98 -8.48
CA VAL A 109 13.21 2.16 -7.80
C VAL A 109 13.74 0.87 -7.14
N GLY A 110 13.17 -0.28 -7.50
CA GLY A 110 13.69 -1.62 -7.15
C GLY A 110 13.24 -2.15 -5.79
N TYR A 111 12.18 -1.63 -5.19
CA TYR A 111 11.53 -2.28 -4.06
C TYR A 111 10.73 -3.49 -4.52
N ARG A 112 10.72 -4.52 -3.69
CA ARG A 112 9.72 -5.57 -3.79
C ARG A 112 8.47 -5.13 -3.03
N THR A 113 7.34 -5.11 -3.73
CA THR A 113 6.08 -4.56 -3.22
C THR A 113 5.09 -5.67 -2.92
N LEU A 114 4.64 -5.73 -1.68
CA LEU A 114 3.75 -6.78 -1.19
C LEU A 114 2.55 -6.15 -0.52
N ILE A 115 1.38 -6.77 -0.65
CA ILE A 115 0.18 -6.35 0.07
C ILE A 115 -0.59 -7.56 0.58
N SER A 116 -1.11 -7.46 1.80
CA SER A 116 -2.00 -8.44 2.38
C SER A 116 -3.20 -7.74 3.03
N GLY A 117 -4.38 -8.35 2.92
CA GLY A 117 -5.61 -7.86 3.53
C GLY A 117 -6.62 -7.27 2.54
N LYS A 118 -7.46 -6.38 3.04
CA LYS A 118 -8.53 -5.74 2.25
C LYS A 118 -7.96 -4.75 1.24
N TRP A 119 -8.40 -4.87 0.00
CA TRP A 119 -8.03 -3.95 -1.09
C TRP A 119 -9.07 -2.88 -1.37
N HIS A 120 -10.29 -3.28 -1.71
CA HIS A 120 -11.45 -2.41 -1.96
C HIS A 120 -11.28 -1.40 -3.11
N GLN A 121 -10.44 -1.70 -4.08
CA GLN A 121 -10.35 -0.95 -5.33
C GLN A 121 -10.75 -1.86 -6.51
N ARG A 122 -11.00 -1.29 -7.71
CA ARG A 122 -11.44 -2.08 -8.87
C ARG A 122 -10.31 -2.86 -9.52
N PRO A 123 -9.18 -2.20 -9.91
CA PRO A 123 -8.03 -2.95 -10.40
C PRO A 123 -7.41 -3.76 -9.26
N LEU A 124 -6.90 -4.94 -9.55
CA LEU A 124 -6.19 -5.74 -8.54
C LEU A 124 -4.85 -5.10 -8.16
N PRO A 125 -4.35 -5.32 -6.95
CA PRO A 125 -3.04 -4.81 -6.54
C PRO A 125 -1.91 -5.16 -7.49
N THR A 126 -1.92 -6.38 -8.03
CA THR A 126 -0.88 -6.87 -8.95
C THR A 126 -0.83 -6.12 -10.28
N THR A 127 -1.94 -5.49 -10.69
CA THR A 127 -1.97 -4.58 -11.85
C THR A 127 -1.64 -3.13 -11.48
N ARG A 128 -1.41 -2.84 -10.18
CA ARG A 128 -1.15 -1.52 -9.64
C ARG A 128 0.15 -1.47 -8.83
N GLY A 129 1.18 -2.16 -9.34
CA GLY A 129 2.54 -2.07 -8.84
C GLY A 129 2.88 -2.94 -7.63
N PHE A 130 2.01 -3.85 -7.22
CA PHE A 130 2.32 -4.81 -6.17
C PHE A 130 2.70 -6.16 -6.77
N ASP A 131 3.86 -6.69 -6.38
CA ASP A 131 4.40 -7.95 -6.88
C ASP A 131 3.60 -9.16 -6.39
N ARG A 132 3.01 -9.06 -5.21
CA ARG A 132 2.16 -10.11 -4.62
C ARG A 132 1.00 -9.52 -3.84
N TYR A 133 -0.12 -10.22 -3.90
CA TYR A 133 -1.32 -9.90 -3.15
C TYR A 133 -1.96 -11.16 -2.55
N TYR A 134 -2.39 -11.03 -1.28
CA TYR A 134 -3.22 -12.02 -0.61
C TYR A 134 -4.30 -11.31 0.19
N GLY A 135 -5.58 -11.59 -0.08
CA GLY A 135 -6.65 -11.03 0.73
C GLY A 135 -7.98 -10.77 0.02
N LEU A 136 -8.82 -10.01 0.69
CA LEU A 136 -10.14 -9.62 0.23
C LEU A 136 -10.05 -8.49 -0.79
N ALA A 137 -10.33 -8.78 -2.06
CA ALA A 137 -10.34 -7.77 -3.13
C ALA A 137 -11.56 -6.84 -3.03
N ASP A 138 -12.65 -7.32 -2.48
CA ASP A 138 -13.87 -6.54 -2.23
C ASP A 138 -13.80 -5.70 -0.94
N GLY A 139 -14.84 -4.91 -0.71
CA GLY A 139 -14.88 -3.95 0.39
C GLY A 139 -15.19 -4.51 1.77
N CYS A 140 -15.88 -5.64 1.83
CA CYS A 140 -16.24 -6.28 3.10
C CYS A 140 -16.65 -7.75 2.89
N CYS A 141 -16.57 -8.52 3.96
CA CYS A 141 -17.08 -9.87 4.05
C CYS A 141 -17.65 -10.10 5.46
N ASN A 142 -18.29 -11.23 5.67
CA ASN A 142 -18.62 -11.67 7.02
C ASN A 142 -17.37 -12.24 7.68
N PHE A 143 -17.05 -11.80 8.88
CA PHE A 143 -15.84 -12.25 9.60
C PHE A 143 -15.91 -13.72 10.06
N PHE A 144 -17.10 -14.23 10.33
CA PHE A 144 -17.31 -15.62 10.77
C PHE A 144 -17.51 -16.58 9.60
N ASN A 145 -18.01 -16.06 8.49
CA ASN A 145 -18.12 -16.76 7.22
C ASN A 145 -17.64 -15.83 6.11
N PRO A 146 -16.38 -15.82 5.78
CA PRO A 146 -15.80 -14.88 4.81
C PRO A 146 -16.25 -15.11 3.37
N GLY A 147 -17.21 -16.02 3.16
CA GLY A 147 -17.77 -16.29 1.85
C GLY A 147 -16.97 -17.29 1.05
N VAL A 148 -16.22 -18.15 1.73
CA VAL A 148 -15.45 -19.22 1.09
C VAL A 148 -16.31 -20.45 0.88
N GLU A 149 -17.26 -20.69 1.80
CA GLU A 149 -18.20 -21.83 1.75
C GLU A 149 -19.60 -21.42 2.19
N ALA A 150 -20.63 -21.94 1.54
CA ALA A 150 -21.99 -21.84 2.03
C ALA A 150 -22.22 -22.85 3.18
N ARG A 151 -22.69 -22.37 4.33
CA ARG A 151 -23.08 -23.21 5.44
C ARG A 151 -24.57 -23.51 5.38
N GLU A 152 -24.95 -24.67 5.84
CA GLU A 152 -26.37 -25.09 5.89
C GLU A 152 -27.18 -24.08 6.71
N GLY A 153 -28.26 -23.57 6.14
CA GLY A 153 -29.13 -22.57 6.77
C GLY A 153 -28.62 -21.14 6.72
N GLU A 154 -27.42 -20.89 6.23
CA GLU A 154 -26.89 -19.53 6.03
C GLU A 154 -27.17 -19.06 4.60
N GLY A 155 -27.66 -17.82 4.47
CA GLY A 155 -27.70 -17.13 3.18
C GLY A 155 -26.28 -16.77 2.69
N LEU A 156 -26.18 -16.42 1.39
CA LEU A 156 -24.91 -15.93 0.85
C LEU A 156 -24.39 -14.73 1.66
N PRO A 157 -23.11 -14.70 2.01
CA PRO A 157 -22.54 -13.61 2.77
C PRO A 157 -22.62 -12.30 1.99
N GLY A 158 -23.25 -11.31 2.59
CA GLY A 158 -23.44 -10.01 1.98
C GLY A 158 -24.38 -9.13 2.79
N ARG A 159 -24.52 -7.88 2.40
CA ARG A 159 -25.59 -7.03 2.91
C ARG A 159 -26.93 -7.59 2.42
N LYS A 160 -27.98 -7.43 3.24
CA LYS A 160 -29.36 -7.78 2.87
C LYS A 160 -29.68 -7.27 1.45
N GLY A 161 -29.99 -8.16 0.52
CA GLY A 161 -30.24 -7.84 -0.88
C GLY A 161 -29.03 -7.85 -1.82
N GLN A 162 -27.81 -8.13 -1.33
CA GLN A 162 -26.60 -8.30 -2.14
C GLN A 162 -26.07 -9.73 -2.03
N ASN A 163 -26.76 -10.65 -2.66
CA ASN A 163 -26.34 -12.04 -2.75
C ASN A 163 -25.24 -12.20 -3.83
N ARG A 164 -24.05 -11.68 -3.58
CA ARG A 164 -22.93 -11.89 -4.49
C ARG A 164 -21.75 -12.52 -3.74
N LEU A 165 -21.06 -13.36 -4.47
CA LEU A 165 -19.79 -13.93 -4.03
C LEU A 165 -18.76 -12.81 -3.81
N ARG A 166 -17.92 -12.98 -2.82
CA ARG A 166 -16.81 -12.05 -2.55
C ARG A 166 -15.59 -12.46 -3.34
N ARG A 167 -14.90 -11.47 -3.89
CA ARG A 167 -13.64 -11.70 -4.60
C ARG A 167 -12.51 -11.75 -3.59
N TRP A 168 -11.82 -12.87 -3.60
CA TRP A 168 -10.57 -13.06 -2.89
C TRP A 168 -9.47 -13.22 -3.92
N ALA A 169 -8.25 -12.85 -3.57
CA ALA A 169 -7.12 -13.06 -4.43
C ALA A 169 -5.98 -13.70 -3.65
N ILE A 170 -5.38 -14.69 -4.27
CA ILE A 170 -4.14 -15.31 -3.86
C ILE A 170 -3.20 -15.11 -5.04
N GLU A 171 -2.21 -14.23 -4.85
CA GLU A 171 -1.33 -13.77 -5.93
C GLU A 171 -2.17 -13.15 -7.08
N ASP A 172 -2.06 -13.69 -8.28
CA ASP A 172 -2.78 -13.20 -9.47
C ASP A 172 -4.12 -13.90 -9.70
N LYS A 173 -4.46 -14.87 -8.85
CA LYS A 173 -5.68 -15.66 -9.00
C LYS A 173 -6.80 -15.06 -8.15
N VAL A 174 -7.82 -14.58 -8.82
CA VAL A 174 -9.08 -14.21 -8.18
C VAL A 174 -9.91 -15.46 -7.98
N ILE A 175 -10.25 -15.75 -6.74
CA ILE A 175 -11.22 -16.78 -6.36
C ILE A 175 -12.49 -16.11 -5.89
N MET A 176 -13.63 -16.65 -6.28
CA MET A 176 -14.94 -16.21 -5.81
C MET A 176 -15.33 -17.09 -4.63
N GLY A 177 -15.47 -16.47 -3.46
CA GLY A 177 -15.96 -17.15 -2.26
C GLY A 177 -17.48 -16.96 -2.10
N TYR A 178 -18.12 -17.85 -1.43
CA TYR A 178 -19.53 -17.79 -1.05
C TYR A 178 -19.74 -16.93 0.19
#